data_607bd91b4f59594558b1565e05e5de47
#
_entry.id   607bd91b4f59594558b1565e05e5de47
#
_cell.length_a   1.000
_cell.length_b   1.000
_cell.length_c   1.000
_cell.angle_alpha   90.00
_cell.angle_beta   90.00
_cell.angle_gamma   90.00
#
_symmetry.space_group_name_H-M   'P 1'
#
loop_
_entity.id
_entity.type
_entity.pdbx_description
1 polymer ?
#
loop_
_entity_poly.entity_id
_entity_poly.type
_entity_poly.pdbx_seq_one_letter_code
_entity_poly.pdbx_strand_id
1 'polypeptide(L)' 'EILVVQGGRVLEKGNHESLMQLDGHYAHLFSLQARGYR' A
#
# COMPACT_ATOMS: atom_id res chain seq x y z
N GLU A 1 -4.47 10.92 4.40
CA GLU A 1 -4.14 9.64 5.02
C GLU A 1 -4.68 8.49 4.19
N ILE A 2 -3.87 7.46 4.04
CA ILE A 2 -4.23 6.30 3.24
C ILE A 2 -4.53 5.13 4.17
N LEU A 3 -5.61 4.43 3.85
CA LEU A 3 -5.97 3.23 4.60
C LEU A 3 -5.96 2.04 3.65
N VAL A 4 -5.28 0.99 4.05
CA VAL A 4 -5.30 -0.26 3.29
C VAL A 4 -6.22 -1.22 4.04
N VAL A 5 -7.32 -1.55 3.42
CA VAL A 5 -8.37 -2.36 4.05
C VAL A 5 -8.53 -3.68 3.29
N GLN A 6 -8.64 -4.74 4.05
CA GLN A 6 -8.86 -6.05 3.45
C GLN A 6 -9.63 -6.93 4.43
N GLY A 7 -10.66 -7.58 3.94
CA GLY A 7 -11.45 -8.47 4.76
C GLY A 7 -12.10 -7.78 5.93
N GLY A 8 -12.51 -6.52 5.76
CA GLY A 8 -13.14 -5.76 6.81
C GLY A 8 -12.19 -5.24 7.87
N ARG A 9 -10.88 -5.30 7.59
CA ARG A 9 -9.87 -4.88 8.55
C ARG A 9 -8.92 -3.87 7.93
N VAL A 10 -8.43 -2.96 8.76
CA VAL A 10 -7.39 -2.03 8.33
C VAL A 10 -6.05 -2.70 8.53
N LEU A 11 -5.37 -2.99 7.44
CA LEU A 11 -4.07 -3.63 7.49
C LEU A 11 -2.94 -2.63 7.67
N GLU A 12 -3.05 -1.49 6.99
CA GLU A 12 -2.00 -0.47 7.03
C GLU A 12 -2.66 0.89 7.00
N LYS A 13 -2.00 1.84 7.60
CA LYS A 13 -2.52 3.19 7.70
C LYS A 13 -1.36 4.17 7.73
N GLY A 14 -1.53 5.29 7.02
CA GLY A 14 -0.52 6.32 7.01
C GLY A 14 -0.54 7.09 5.71
N ASN A 15 0.55 7.79 5.40
CA ASN A 15 0.66 8.48 4.13
C ASN A 15 1.47 7.60 3.17
N HIS A 16 1.57 8.07 1.93
CA HIS A 16 2.27 7.32 0.90
C HIS A 16 3.70 6.96 1.33
N GLU A 17 4.40 7.93 1.85
CA GLU A 17 5.79 7.75 2.24
C GLU A 17 5.94 6.73 3.35
N SER A 18 5.10 6.86 4.36
CA SER A 18 5.14 5.92 5.49
C SER A 18 4.87 4.50 5.04
N LEU A 19 3.86 4.34 4.20
CA LEU A 19 3.47 3.01 3.77
C LEU A 19 4.50 2.39 2.85
N MET A 20 5.17 3.20 2.05
CA MET A 20 6.23 2.69 1.20
C MET A 20 7.43 2.24 2.04
N GLN A 21 7.74 2.98 3.10
CA GLN A 21 8.83 2.60 4.00
C GLN A 21 8.52 1.33 4.75
N LEU A 22 7.26 1.13 5.04
CA LEU A 22 6.81 -0.08 5.73
C LEU A 22 7.06 -1.33 4.89
N ASP A 23 7.08 -1.15 3.58
CA ASP A 23 7.34 -2.22 2.63
C ASP A 23 6.37 -3.38 2.83
N GLY A 24 5.12 -3.04 3.07
CA GLY A 24 4.10 -4.04 3.31
C GLY A 24 3.17 -4.18 2.13
N HIS A 25 1.88 -4.36 2.44
CA HIS A 25 0.88 -4.61 1.42
C HIS A 25 0.75 -3.46 0.42
N TYR A 26 0.68 -2.24 0.95
CA TYR A 26 0.54 -1.06 0.10
C TYR A 26 1.73 -0.91 -0.85
N ALA A 27 2.94 -1.03 -0.31
CA ALA A 27 4.14 -0.88 -1.12
C ALA A 27 4.22 -1.94 -2.21
N HIS A 28 3.80 -3.15 -1.88
CA HIS A 28 3.81 -4.26 -2.82
C HIS A 28 2.85 -3.99 -3.98
N LEU A 29 1.64 -3.58 -3.66
CA LEU A 29 0.65 -3.30 -4.69
C LEU A 29 1.05 -2.11 -5.56
N PHE A 30 1.56 -1.07 -4.92
CA PHE A 30 1.98 0.11 -5.66
C PHE A 30 3.10 -0.22 -6.64
N SER A 31 4.05 -1.00 -6.19
CA SER A 31 5.17 -1.40 -7.03
C SER A 31 4.73 -2.23 -8.22
N LEU A 32 3.77 -3.12 -7.99
CA LEU A 32 3.24 -3.95 -9.06
C LEU A 32 2.58 -3.09 -10.13
N GLN A 33 1.78 -2.13 -9.72
CA GLN A 33 1.09 -1.26 -10.67
C GLN A 33 2.08 -0.40 -11.46
N ALA A 34 3.06 0.14 -10.77
CA ALA A 34 4.05 0.99 -11.43
C ALA A 34 4.86 0.21 -12.45
N ARG A 35 5.11 -1.06 -12.15
CA ARG A 35 5.93 -1.89 -12.99
C ARG A 35 5.18 -2.52 -14.14
N GLY A 36 3.98 -2.99 -13.87
CA GLY A 36 3.23 -3.75 -14.83
C GLY A 36 2.31 -2.95 -15.72
N TYR A 37 2.08 -1.72 -15.39
CA TYR A 37 1.13 -0.90 -16.13
C TYR A 37 1.72 -0.40 -17.44
N ARG A 38 0.93 -0.44 -18.47
CA ARG A 38 1.34 0.00 -19.80
C ARG A 38 0.44 1.07 -20.32
#